data_9db4abaca594b30abe3d134310447bef
#
_entry.id   9db4abaca594b30abe3d134310447bef
#
_cell.length_a   1.000
_cell.length_b   1.000
_cell.length_c   1.000
_cell.angle_alpha   90.00
_cell.angle_beta   90.00
_cell.angle_gamma   90.00
#
_symmetry.space_group_name_H-M   'P 1'
#
loop_
_entity.id
_entity.type
_entity.pdbx_description
1 polymer ?
#
loop_
_entity_poly.entity_id
_entity_poly.type
_entity_poly.pdbx_seq_one_letter_code
_entity_poly.pdbx_strand_id
1 'polypeptide(L)'
;MTYYCNPLMILVIILSLIFAQSPAPAATIDDKSQQIIDRAIEALGGQKYLSIQNATGKGFYTTYRDGISQIPARFIDYIEYPNRERTEFVGSGIRTIQTNDGDTGWFFDGAVKKISDQTPAQVDNFKLQMKTGLEYLLRGWWKKEGGKITYVGRREAGLAKRNETIRVTYPDGFWIEYEFAAKDGLPAKIIYKRKRKDPDSGDQVEITEEDRLMTFITVDGVTTPWIIDRYIDGKQFHRINYQSVQYNQRFPDNLFAKPADVKSIK
;
A
#
# COMPACT_ATOMS: atom_id res chain seq x y z
N MET A 1 38.63 -9.72 73.09
CA MET A 1 38.17 -10.74 72.13
C MET A 1 37.51 -9.98 70.97
N THR A 2 38.26 -9.81 69.89
CA THR A 2 37.90 -9.02 68.72
C THR A 2 37.53 -10.01 67.60
N TYR A 3 36.28 -10.02 67.20
CA TYR A 3 35.82 -10.82 66.05
C TYR A 3 35.99 -10.03 64.79
N TYR A 4 36.81 -10.46 63.85
CA TYR A 4 36.92 -9.98 62.50
C TYR A 4 35.81 -10.56 61.66
N CYS A 5 34.94 -9.71 61.07
CA CYS A 5 33.94 -10.07 60.08
C CYS A 5 34.54 -9.90 58.67
N ASN A 6 34.63 -11.00 57.93
CA ASN A 6 35.15 -11.03 56.58
C ASN A 6 34.03 -10.71 55.60
N PRO A 7 34.09 -9.69 54.72
CA PRO A 7 33.07 -9.49 53.70
C PRO A 7 33.33 -10.38 52.49
N LEU A 8 32.43 -11.34 52.27
CA LEU A 8 32.38 -12.18 51.07
C LEU A 8 31.97 -11.31 49.86
N MET A 9 32.91 -11.05 48.96
CA MET A 9 32.68 -10.31 47.75
C MET A 9 32.01 -11.25 46.73
N ILE A 10 30.67 -11.10 46.52
CA ILE A 10 29.93 -11.82 45.50
C ILE A 10 30.18 -11.13 44.16
N LEU A 11 30.98 -11.78 43.30
CA LEU A 11 31.21 -11.38 41.92
C LEU A 11 30.02 -11.84 41.05
N VAL A 12 29.11 -10.93 40.75
CA VAL A 12 28.00 -11.21 39.80
C VAL A 12 28.55 -11.05 38.38
N ILE A 13 28.81 -12.20 37.72
CA ILE A 13 29.14 -12.24 36.30
C ILE A 13 27.84 -12.05 35.51
N ILE A 14 27.60 -10.84 34.99
CA ILE A 14 26.53 -10.56 34.03
C ILE A 14 26.97 -11.12 32.67
N LEU A 15 26.48 -12.32 32.32
CA LEU A 15 26.65 -12.92 31.01
C LEU A 15 25.72 -12.19 30.03
N SER A 16 26.26 -11.18 29.33
CA SER A 16 25.52 -10.49 28.26
C SER A 16 25.36 -11.43 27.08
N LEU A 17 24.18 -12.04 26.94
CA LEU A 17 23.77 -12.77 25.75
C LEU A 17 23.63 -11.76 24.60
N ILE A 18 24.68 -11.62 23.80
CA ILE A 18 24.61 -10.95 22.50
C ILE A 18 23.82 -11.85 21.57
N PHE A 19 22.53 -11.59 21.43
CA PHE A 19 21.75 -12.16 20.33
C PHE A 19 22.32 -11.60 19.03
N ALA A 20 23.15 -12.38 18.36
CA ALA A 20 23.54 -12.11 16.98
C ALA A 20 22.26 -12.17 16.13
N GLN A 21 21.72 -11.02 15.77
CA GLN A 21 20.66 -10.93 14.77
C GLN A 21 21.25 -11.45 13.46
N SER A 22 20.74 -12.57 12.99
CA SER A 22 21.08 -13.05 11.65
C SER A 22 20.74 -11.94 10.65
N PRO A 23 21.67 -11.57 9.75
CA PRO A 23 21.36 -10.57 8.73
C PRO A 23 20.14 -11.00 7.95
N ALA A 24 19.24 -10.06 7.68
CA ALA A 24 18.09 -10.32 6.82
C ALA A 24 18.59 -10.89 5.47
N PRO A 25 17.90 -11.89 4.90
CA PRO A 25 18.28 -12.45 3.62
C PRO A 25 18.39 -11.35 2.57
N ALA A 26 19.44 -11.39 1.76
CA ALA A 26 19.66 -10.41 0.71
C ALA A 26 18.53 -10.47 -0.32
N ALA A 27 18.00 -9.30 -0.69
CA ALA A 27 16.99 -9.19 -1.73
C ALA A 27 17.54 -9.68 -3.09
N THR A 28 16.76 -10.45 -3.82
CA THR A 28 17.16 -11.02 -5.12
C THR A 28 16.05 -10.84 -6.16
N ILE A 29 16.46 -10.81 -7.43
CA ILE A 29 15.56 -10.75 -8.58
C ILE A 29 16.17 -11.54 -9.75
N ASP A 30 15.37 -12.30 -10.49
CA ASP A 30 15.83 -12.94 -11.72
C ASP A 30 15.82 -11.97 -12.92
N ASP A 31 16.62 -12.26 -13.94
CA ASP A 31 16.81 -11.39 -15.11
C ASP A 31 15.50 -11.14 -15.88
N LYS A 32 14.62 -12.14 -15.97
CA LYS A 32 13.36 -12.00 -16.69
C LYS A 32 12.41 -11.06 -15.94
N SER A 33 12.34 -11.18 -14.62
CA SER A 33 11.57 -10.29 -13.76
C SER A 33 12.08 -8.85 -13.83
N GLN A 34 13.42 -8.65 -13.84
CA GLN A 34 14.01 -7.32 -13.99
C GLN A 34 13.63 -6.69 -15.34
N GLN A 35 13.72 -7.42 -16.43
CA GLN A 35 13.31 -6.93 -17.76
C GLN A 35 11.83 -6.51 -17.80
N ILE A 36 10.95 -7.25 -17.12
CA ILE A 36 9.52 -6.90 -17.04
C ILE A 36 9.33 -5.60 -16.26
N ILE A 37 10.01 -5.44 -15.12
CA ILE A 37 9.95 -4.23 -14.30
C ILE A 37 10.49 -3.02 -15.09
N ASP A 38 11.64 -3.15 -15.73
CA ASP A 38 12.25 -2.06 -16.50
C ASP A 38 11.32 -1.61 -17.63
N ARG A 39 10.72 -2.57 -18.34
CA ARG A 39 9.74 -2.29 -19.39
C ARG A 39 8.48 -1.60 -18.83
N ALA A 40 8.01 -1.99 -17.66
CA ALA A 40 6.87 -1.35 -17.01
C ALA A 40 7.20 0.09 -16.61
N ILE A 41 8.37 0.35 -16.05
CA ILE A 41 8.84 1.70 -15.72
C ILE A 41 8.86 2.57 -16.97
N GLU A 42 9.43 2.10 -18.08
CA GLU A 42 9.44 2.83 -19.36
C GLU A 42 8.03 3.12 -19.87
N ALA A 43 7.12 2.13 -19.83
CA ALA A 43 5.72 2.30 -20.24
C ALA A 43 4.96 3.34 -19.40
N LEU A 44 5.35 3.52 -18.12
CA LEU A 44 4.74 4.48 -17.21
C LEU A 44 5.38 5.88 -17.28
N GLY A 45 6.48 6.06 -18.05
CA GLY A 45 7.14 7.35 -18.25
C GLY A 45 8.60 7.44 -17.80
N GLY A 46 9.24 6.29 -17.53
CA GLY A 46 10.66 6.19 -17.25
C GLY A 46 11.06 7.00 -16.01
N GLN A 47 12.09 7.83 -16.16
CA GLN A 47 12.58 8.68 -15.06
C GLN A 47 11.54 9.70 -14.55
N LYS A 48 10.62 10.17 -15.39
CA LYS A 48 9.55 11.04 -14.93
C LYS A 48 8.66 10.34 -13.90
N TYR A 49 8.28 9.09 -14.18
CA TYR A 49 7.52 8.28 -13.22
C TYR A 49 8.30 8.05 -11.92
N LEU A 50 9.57 7.68 -12.01
CA LEU A 50 10.40 7.42 -10.82
C LEU A 50 10.69 8.68 -9.99
N SER A 51 10.66 9.87 -10.61
CA SER A 51 10.90 11.15 -9.93
C SER A 51 9.68 11.74 -9.20
N ILE A 52 8.51 11.10 -9.30
CA ILE A 52 7.33 11.56 -8.58
C ILE A 52 7.54 11.37 -7.07
N GLN A 53 7.42 12.47 -6.32
CA GLN A 53 7.49 12.47 -4.86
C GLN A 53 6.09 12.46 -4.24
N ASN A 54 5.14 13.12 -4.90
CA ASN A 54 3.76 13.17 -4.45
C ASN A 54 2.78 13.21 -5.62
N ALA A 55 1.54 12.82 -5.36
CA ALA A 55 0.45 12.88 -6.30
C ALA A 55 -0.83 13.41 -5.64
N THR A 56 -1.64 14.14 -6.38
CA THR A 56 -3.00 14.49 -6.01
C THR A 56 -3.95 13.90 -7.02
N GLY A 57 -4.83 13.02 -6.59
CA GLY A 57 -5.89 12.42 -7.38
C GLY A 57 -7.26 12.96 -7.00
N LYS A 58 -8.16 13.18 -7.97
CA LYS A 58 -9.57 13.50 -7.73
C LYS A 58 -10.44 12.60 -8.58
N GLY A 59 -11.57 12.18 -8.03
CA GLY A 59 -12.44 11.29 -8.79
C GLY A 59 -13.64 10.80 -8.01
N PHE A 60 -14.10 9.61 -8.40
CA PHE A 60 -15.23 8.93 -7.78
C PHE A 60 -14.79 7.58 -7.21
N TYR A 61 -15.23 7.33 -5.99
CA TYR A 61 -15.08 6.06 -5.28
C TYR A 61 -16.43 5.39 -5.18
N THR A 62 -16.56 4.21 -5.80
CA THR A 62 -17.81 3.44 -5.84
C THR A 62 -17.62 2.13 -5.11
N THR A 63 -18.39 1.87 -4.07
CA THR A 63 -18.44 0.56 -3.40
C THR A 63 -19.47 -0.35 -4.06
N TYR A 64 -19.30 -1.67 -3.89
CA TYR A 64 -20.22 -2.68 -4.39
C TYR A 64 -20.72 -3.52 -3.22
N ARG A 65 -22.00 -3.85 -3.24
CA ARG A 65 -22.62 -4.79 -2.31
C ARG A 65 -23.41 -5.80 -3.13
N ASP A 66 -23.08 -7.07 -2.99
CA ASP A 66 -23.70 -8.17 -3.74
C ASP A 66 -23.70 -7.95 -5.27
N GLY A 67 -22.61 -7.41 -5.79
CA GLY A 67 -22.43 -7.08 -7.20
C GLY A 67 -23.14 -5.80 -7.67
N ILE A 68 -23.87 -5.11 -6.79
CA ILE A 68 -24.58 -3.87 -7.11
C ILE A 68 -23.77 -2.67 -6.68
N SER A 69 -23.50 -1.74 -7.61
CA SER A 69 -22.82 -0.49 -7.32
C SER A 69 -23.67 0.41 -6.43
N GLN A 70 -23.03 1.00 -5.41
CA GLN A 70 -23.63 2.00 -4.55
C GLN A 70 -23.44 3.41 -5.14
N ILE A 71 -24.10 4.41 -4.55
CA ILE A 71 -23.94 5.81 -4.96
C ILE A 71 -22.46 6.22 -4.78
N PRO A 72 -21.78 6.71 -5.84
CA PRO A 72 -20.39 7.09 -5.74
C PRO A 72 -20.18 8.28 -4.81
N ALA A 73 -19.12 8.21 -3.99
CA ALA A 73 -18.60 9.36 -3.28
C ALA A 73 -17.55 10.06 -4.13
N ARG A 74 -17.52 11.38 -4.14
CA ARG A 74 -16.37 12.13 -4.68
C ARG A 74 -15.22 11.99 -3.70
N PHE A 75 -13.99 11.92 -4.21
CA PHE A 75 -12.81 11.92 -3.37
C PHE A 75 -11.73 12.88 -3.89
N ILE A 76 -10.88 13.29 -2.97
CA ILE A 76 -9.57 13.90 -3.24
C ILE A 76 -8.57 13.09 -2.44
N ASP A 77 -7.53 12.63 -3.11
CA ASP A 77 -6.47 11.85 -2.53
C ASP A 77 -5.13 12.57 -2.67
N TYR A 78 -4.41 12.70 -1.57
CA TYR A 78 -3.08 13.30 -1.48
C TYR A 78 -2.12 12.22 -1.01
N ILE A 79 -1.21 11.82 -1.88
CA ILE A 79 -0.20 10.81 -1.57
C ILE A 79 1.16 11.49 -1.56
N GLU A 80 1.93 11.28 -0.52
CA GLU A 80 3.35 11.65 -0.45
C GLU A 80 4.15 10.38 -0.16
N TYR A 81 4.94 9.99 -1.15
CA TYR A 81 5.70 8.74 -1.08
C TYR A 81 6.86 8.83 -0.09
N PRO A 82 7.17 7.73 0.63
CA PRO A 82 6.61 6.37 0.45
C PRO A 82 5.42 6.02 1.35
N ASN A 83 5.02 6.85 2.32
CA ASN A 83 4.22 6.38 3.46
C ASN A 83 3.23 7.40 4.03
N ARG A 84 2.84 8.41 3.25
CA ARG A 84 1.85 9.41 3.70
C ARG A 84 0.70 9.47 2.72
N GLU A 85 -0.51 9.44 3.24
CA GLU A 85 -1.74 9.54 2.44
C GLU A 85 -2.82 10.28 3.23
N ARG A 86 -3.55 11.14 2.54
CA ARG A 86 -4.76 11.77 3.03
C ARG A 86 -5.83 11.67 1.96
N THR A 87 -6.90 10.94 2.26
CA THR A 87 -8.07 10.85 1.39
C THR A 87 -9.25 11.54 2.01
N GLU A 88 -9.88 12.42 1.25
CA GLU A 88 -11.11 13.10 1.62
C GLU A 88 -12.25 12.59 0.74
N PHE A 89 -13.31 12.09 1.36
CA PHE A 89 -14.51 11.65 0.68
C PHE A 89 -15.68 12.60 0.94
N VAL A 90 -16.49 12.84 -0.08
CA VAL A 90 -17.76 13.53 0.02
C VAL A 90 -18.84 12.68 -0.62
N GLY A 91 -19.68 12.06 0.20
CA GLY A 91 -20.81 11.24 -0.22
C GLY A 91 -22.07 11.64 0.53
N SER A 92 -23.20 11.77 -0.17
CA SER A 92 -24.50 12.16 0.41
C SER A 92 -24.43 13.43 1.28
N GLY A 93 -23.55 14.38 0.92
CA GLY A 93 -23.34 15.62 1.67
C GLY A 93 -22.44 15.49 2.92
N ILE A 94 -22.00 14.30 3.27
CA ILE A 94 -21.11 14.05 4.40
C ILE A 94 -19.66 14.00 3.92
N ARG A 95 -18.79 14.78 4.57
CA ARG A 95 -17.33 14.74 4.33
C ARG A 95 -16.68 13.87 5.39
N THR A 96 -15.85 12.92 4.95
CA THR A 96 -14.97 12.14 5.81
C THR A 96 -13.53 12.32 5.38
N ILE A 97 -12.57 12.22 6.31
CA ILE A 97 -11.15 12.33 6.01
C ILE A 97 -10.44 11.18 6.70
N GLN A 98 -9.64 10.47 5.94
CA GLN A 98 -8.70 9.50 6.46
C GLN A 98 -7.30 9.99 6.16
N THR A 99 -6.44 10.01 7.16
CA THR A 99 -5.04 10.44 7.00
C THR A 99 -4.11 9.45 7.66
N ASN A 100 -3.04 9.10 6.98
CA ASN A 100 -1.96 8.24 7.46
C ASN A 100 -0.62 8.95 7.28
N ASP A 101 0.25 8.85 8.27
CA ASP A 101 1.62 9.37 8.29
C ASP A 101 2.52 8.32 8.95
N GLY A 102 3.09 7.45 8.13
CA GLY A 102 3.94 6.35 8.59
C GLY A 102 3.22 5.41 9.55
N ASP A 103 3.60 5.48 10.81
CA ASP A 103 3.11 4.61 11.89
C ASP A 103 1.87 5.15 12.61
N THR A 104 1.35 6.26 12.16
CA THR A 104 0.20 6.93 12.78
C THR A 104 -0.87 7.26 11.76
N GLY A 105 -2.08 7.51 12.23
CA GLY A 105 -3.17 7.96 11.38
C GLY A 105 -4.32 8.52 12.20
N TRP A 106 -5.15 9.32 11.56
CA TRP A 106 -6.35 9.87 12.15
C TRP A 106 -7.50 9.85 11.14
N PHE A 107 -8.70 9.92 11.68
CA PHE A 107 -9.93 9.89 10.92
C PHE A 107 -10.87 11.01 11.38
N PHE A 108 -11.51 11.71 10.44
CA PHE A 108 -12.61 12.60 10.69
C PHE A 108 -13.91 12.01 10.15
N ASP A 109 -14.86 11.80 11.04
CA ASP A 109 -16.23 11.43 10.69
C ASP A 109 -17.09 12.68 10.66
N GLY A 110 -17.49 13.10 9.47
CA GLY A 110 -18.32 14.29 9.29
C GLY A 110 -19.78 14.12 9.69
N ALA A 111 -20.27 12.89 9.79
CA ALA A 111 -21.66 12.64 10.23
C ALA A 111 -21.84 12.97 11.71
N VAL A 112 -20.88 12.59 12.54
CA VAL A 112 -20.88 12.84 13.98
C VAL A 112 -19.94 13.97 14.41
N LYS A 113 -19.23 14.59 13.45
CA LYS A 113 -18.26 15.68 13.64
C LYS A 113 -17.19 15.32 14.70
N LYS A 114 -16.56 14.16 14.52
CA LYS A 114 -15.57 13.63 15.47
C LYS A 114 -14.25 13.35 14.77
N ILE A 115 -13.14 13.75 15.42
CA ILE A 115 -11.78 13.34 15.07
C ILE A 115 -11.37 12.22 16.03
N SER A 116 -10.77 11.15 15.49
CA SER A 116 -10.23 10.05 16.27
C SER A 116 -8.89 9.58 15.69
N ASP A 117 -8.05 9.01 16.53
CA ASP A 117 -6.87 8.29 16.04
C ASP A 117 -7.31 6.99 15.37
N GLN A 118 -6.54 6.57 14.36
CA GLN A 118 -6.71 5.25 13.78
C GLN A 118 -6.24 4.17 14.77
N THR A 119 -6.92 3.05 14.76
CA THR A 119 -6.49 1.87 15.51
C THR A 119 -5.22 1.27 14.89
N PRO A 120 -4.40 0.50 15.63
CA PRO A 120 -3.26 -0.20 15.08
C PRO A 120 -3.60 -1.03 13.83
N ALA A 121 -4.73 -1.74 13.85
CA ALA A 121 -5.19 -2.53 12.70
C ALA A 121 -5.48 -1.69 11.44
N GLN A 122 -5.98 -0.46 11.60
CA GLN A 122 -6.19 0.46 10.48
C GLN A 122 -4.86 0.97 9.91
N VAL A 123 -3.90 1.30 10.77
CA VAL A 123 -2.55 1.70 10.37
C VAL A 123 -1.83 0.53 9.67
N ASP A 124 -1.93 -0.69 10.19
CA ASP A 124 -1.35 -1.88 9.57
C ASP A 124 -1.97 -2.16 8.19
N ASN A 125 -3.28 -1.94 8.04
CA ASN A 125 -3.95 -2.07 6.75
C ASN A 125 -3.44 -1.02 5.74
N PHE A 126 -3.22 0.22 6.16
CA PHE A 126 -2.60 1.24 5.32
C PHE A 126 -1.19 0.83 4.88
N LYS A 127 -0.34 0.39 5.81
CA LYS A 127 1.01 -0.10 5.49
C LYS A 127 0.98 -1.25 4.49
N LEU A 128 0.03 -2.18 4.64
CA LEU A 128 -0.16 -3.26 3.70
C LEU A 128 -0.57 -2.74 2.31
N GLN A 129 -1.47 -1.75 2.22
CA GLN A 129 -1.85 -1.14 0.95
C GLN A 129 -0.66 -0.48 0.26
N MET A 130 0.18 0.26 1.00
CA MET A 130 1.41 0.84 0.46
C MET A 130 2.39 -0.23 -0.02
N LYS A 131 2.58 -1.30 0.76
CA LYS A 131 3.48 -2.43 0.44
C LYS A 131 3.02 -3.22 -0.79
N THR A 132 1.72 -3.39 -0.98
CA THR A 132 1.17 -4.11 -2.14
C THR A 132 1.02 -3.23 -3.38
N GLY A 133 1.16 -1.92 -3.24
CA GLY A 133 1.07 -0.95 -4.32
C GLY A 133 2.15 -1.12 -5.40
N LEU A 134 1.83 -0.67 -6.60
CA LEU A 134 2.72 -0.73 -7.76
C LEU A 134 4.04 0.03 -7.51
N GLU A 135 3.97 1.17 -6.85
CA GLU A 135 5.10 2.03 -6.52
C GLU A 135 6.12 1.31 -5.65
N TYR A 136 5.65 0.46 -4.72
CA TYR A 136 6.53 -0.31 -3.85
C TYR A 136 7.40 -1.29 -4.63
N LEU A 137 6.82 -1.94 -5.64
CA LEU A 137 7.54 -2.80 -6.58
C LEU A 137 8.51 -1.99 -7.44
N LEU A 138 7.99 -1.03 -8.21
CA LEU A 138 8.73 -0.37 -9.29
C LEU A 138 9.84 0.56 -8.78
N ARG A 139 9.70 1.12 -7.57
CA ARG A 139 10.75 1.93 -6.91
C ARG A 139 11.75 1.09 -6.11
N GLY A 140 11.57 -0.24 -6.10
CA GLY A 140 12.51 -1.16 -5.45
C GLY A 140 12.49 -1.14 -3.92
N TRP A 141 11.41 -0.63 -3.27
CA TRP A 141 11.33 -0.57 -1.81
C TRP A 141 11.25 -1.95 -1.16
N TRP A 142 10.74 -2.95 -1.87
CA TRP A 142 10.75 -4.36 -1.46
C TRP A 142 12.12 -4.90 -1.09
N LYS A 143 13.20 -4.29 -1.61
CA LYS A 143 14.59 -4.70 -1.32
C LYS A 143 14.95 -4.54 0.16
N LYS A 144 14.40 -3.51 0.82
CA LYS A 144 14.67 -3.22 2.24
C LYS A 144 14.12 -4.32 3.16
N GLU A 145 13.13 -5.06 2.71
CA GLU A 145 12.50 -6.14 3.46
C GLU A 145 12.99 -7.54 3.03
N GLY A 146 14.08 -7.63 2.27
CA GLY A 146 14.65 -8.89 1.82
C GLY A 146 13.77 -9.67 0.85
N GLY A 147 12.93 -8.98 0.09
CA GLY A 147 12.05 -9.60 -0.90
C GLY A 147 12.83 -10.33 -1.99
N LYS A 148 12.25 -11.43 -2.49
CA LYS A 148 12.75 -12.18 -3.65
C LYS A 148 11.75 -12.07 -4.77
N ILE A 149 12.18 -11.63 -5.98
CA ILE A 149 11.32 -11.58 -7.16
C ILE A 149 11.67 -12.74 -8.10
N THR A 150 10.62 -13.42 -8.55
CA THR A 150 10.74 -14.53 -9.51
C THR A 150 9.68 -14.40 -10.59
N TYR A 151 10.07 -14.77 -11.82
CA TYR A 151 9.13 -14.90 -12.93
C TYR A 151 8.25 -16.14 -12.74
N VAL A 152 6.93 -15.94 -12.82
CA VAL A 152 5.93 -17.01 -12.65
C VAL A 152 5.51 -17.61 -13.99
N GLY A 153 5.44 -16.79 -15.04
CA GLY A 153 5.00 -17.23 -16.36
C GLY A 153 4.00 -16.26 -17.00
N ARG A 154 3.43 -16.71 -18.13
CA ARG A 154 2.37 -15.98 -18.84
C ARG A 154 0.99 -16.47 -18.42
N ARG A 155 0.06 -15.53 -18.28
CA ARG A 155 -1.36 -15.82 -18.01
C ARG A 155 -2.24 -15.27 -19.11
N GLU A 156 -3.33 -15.97 -19.39
CA GLU A 156 -4.40 -15.45 -20.26
C GLU A 156 -5.07 -14.25 -19.58
N ALA A 157 -5.26 -13.18 -20.35
CA ALA A 157 -5.82 -11.91 -19.87
C ALA A 157 -7.04 -11.46 -20.73
N GLY A 158 -7.70 -12.39 -21.38
CA GLY A 158 -8.79 -12.19 -22.31
C GLY A 158 -8.42 -12.61 -23.74
N LEU A 159 -9.34 -12.46 -24.67
CA LEU A 159 -9.16 -12.90 -26.05
C LEU A 159 -7.89 -12.29 -26.68
N ALA A 160 -6.95 -13.14 -27.07
CA ALA A 160 -5.65 -12.77 -27.65
C ALA A 160 -4.79 -11.85 -26.79
N LYS A 161 -5.05 -11.73 -25.48
CA LYS A 161 -4.26 -10.94 -24.52
C LYS A 161 -3.55 -11.87 -23.56
N ARG A 162 -2.33 -11.51 -23.21
CA ARG A 162 -1.53 -12.22 -22.21
C ARG A 162 -0.79 -11.24 -21.32
N ASN A 163 -0.64 -11.62 -20.06
CA ASN A 163 0.16 -10.91 -19.09
C ASN A 163 1.40 -11.73 -18.73
N GLU A 164 2.52 -11.06 -18.56
CA GLU A 164 3.72 -11.58 -17.87
C GLU A 164 3.49 -11.43 -16.38
N THR A 165 3.73 -12.48 -15.61
CA THR A 165 3.50 -12.49 -14.17
C THR A 165 4.82 -12.65 -13.43
N ILE A 166 5.06 -11.77 -12.45
CA ILE A 166 6.16 -11.88 -11.49
C ILE A 166 5.60 -11.97 -10.08
N ARG A 167 6.35 -12.59 -9.17
CA ARG A 167 6.00 -12.69 -7.75
C ARG A 167 7.12 -12.16 -6.88
N VAL A 168 6.78 -11.27 -5.97
CA VAL A 168 7.62 -10.89 -4.83
C VAL A 168 7.26 -11.81 -3.67
N THR A 169 8.24 -12.48 -3.09
CA THR A 169 8.08 -13.30 -1.87
C THR A 169 8.98 -12.74 -0.79
N TYR A 170 8.43 -12.47 0.38
CA TYR A 170 9.13 -11.96 1.55
C TYR A 170 9.60 -13.08 2.48
N PRO A 171 10.56 -12.84 3.40
CA PRO A 171 11.09 -13.86 4.31
C PRO A 171 10.04 -14.49 5.24
N ASP A 172 8.97 -13.77 5.56
CA ASP A 172 7.83 -14.25 6.36
C ASP A 172 6.85 -15.15 5.59
N GLY A 173 7.12 -15.38 4.29
CA GLY A 173 6.26 -16.15 3.39
C GLY A 173 5.14 -15.34 2.74
N PHE A 174 4.96 -14.06 3.09
CA PHE A 174 4.02 -13.19 2.39
C PHE A 174 4.46 -13.01 0.93
N TRP A 175 3.50 -13.02 0.00
CA TRP A 175 3.79 -12.85 -1.42
C TRP A 175 2.79 -11.93 -2.10
N ILE A 176 3.26 -11.28 -3.18
CA ILE A 176 2.47 -10.43 -4.05
C ILE A 176 2.79 -10.80 -5.49
N GLU A 177 1.78 -11.04 -6.31
CA GLU A 177 1.92 -11.19 -7.75
C GLU A 177 1.52 -9.91 -8.47
N TYR A 178 2.32 -9.57 -9.47
CA TYR A 178 2.06 -8.45 -10.36
C TYR A 178 2.01 -8.97 -11.80
N GLU A 179 0.96 -8.61 -12.51
CA GLU A 179 0.78 -8.94 -13.92
C GLU A 179 0.96 -7.69 -14.78
N PHE A 180 1.73 -7.84 -15.83
CA PHE A 180 2.01 -6.78 -16.80
C PHE A 180 1.60 -7.24 -18.19
N ALA A 181 0.92 -6.39 -18.96
CA ALA A 181 0.51 -6.71 -20.31
C ALA A 181 1.71 -7.01 -21.19
N ALA A 182 1.72 -8.21 -21.79
CA ALA A 182 2.85 -8.66 -22.61
C ALA A 182 3.05 -7.80 -23.87
N LYS A 183 2.01 -7.09 -24.32
CA LYS A 183 2.04 -6.24 -25.51
C LYS A 183 2.81 -4.93 -25.28
N ASP A 184 2.52 -4.22 -24.20
CA ASP A 184 2.99 -2.84 -23.98
C ASP A 184 3.71 -2.63 -22.63
N GLY A 185 3.72 -3.64 -21.74
CA GLY A 185 4.37 -3.56 -20.44
C GLY A 185 3.57 -2.83 -19.38
N LEU A 186 2.37 -2.34 -19.69
CA LEU A 186 1.53 -1.68 -18.69
C LEU A 186 1.12 -2.66 -17.59
N PRO A 187 1.09 -2.24 -16.32
CA PRO A 187 0.60 -3.07 -15.22
C PRO A 187 -0.89 -3.37 -15.44
N ALA A 188 -1.30 -4.59 -15.17
CA ALA A 188 -2.68 -5.03 -15.40
C ALA A 188 -3.36 -5.49 -14.12
N LYS A 189 -2.62 -6.16 -13.22
CA LYS A 189 -3.21 -6.76 -12.04
C LYS A 189 -2.19 -6.86 -10.90
N ILE A 190 -2.68 -6.72 -9.68
CA ILE A 190 -1.95 -7.00 -8.43
C ILE A 190 -2.79 -7.99 -7.64
N ILE A 191 -2.17 -9.08 -7.16
CA ILE A 191 -2.87 -10.14 -6.43
C ILE A 191 -2.06 -10.52 -5.21
N TYR A 192 -2.71 -10.64 -4.06
CA TYR A 192 -2.10 -11.16 -2.84
C TYR A 192 -3.16 -11.82 -1.94
N LYS A 193 -2.68 -12.59 -0.97
CA LYS A 193 -3.53 -13.18 0.06
C LYS A 193 -3.18 -12.61 1.42
N ARG A 194 -4.18 -12.42 2.26
CA ARG A 194 -3.99 -12.04 3.67
C ARG A 194 -5.05 -12.66 4.56
N LYS A 195 -4.73 -12.76 5.84
CA LYS A 195 -5.72 -13.09 6.85
C LYS A 195 -6.46 -11.84 7.29
N ARG A 196 -7.75 -11.94 7.47
CA ARG A 196 -8.57 -10.93 8.12
C ARG A 196 -9.58 -11.57 9.06
N LYS A 197 -10.06 -10.81 10.02
CA LYS A 197 -11.16 -11.23 10.87
C LYS A 197 -12.45 -11.17 10.06
N ASP A 198 -13.17 -12.29 10.00
CA ASP A 198 -14.48 -12.35 9.40
C ASP A 198 -15.47 -11.53 10.26
N PRO A 199 -16.25 -10.61 9.68
CA PRO A 199 -17.15 -9.74 10.44
C PRO A 199 -18.31 -10.50 11.08
N ASP A 200 -18.73 -11.62 10.51
CA ASP A 200 -19.90 -12.37 10.96
C ASP A 200 -19.53 -13.43 12.00
N SER A 201 -18.50 -14.26 11.72
CA SER A 201 -18.06 -15.32 12.62
C SER A 201 -17.02 -14.88 13.65
N GLY A 202 -16.26 -13.82 13.35
CA GLY A 202 -15.12 -13.38 14.15
C GLY A 202 -13.85 -14.19 13.96
N ASP A 203 -13.86 -15.23 13.12
CA ASP A 203 -12.74 -16.10 12.84
C ASP A 203 -11.70 -15.43 11.91
N GLN A 204 -10.45 -15.92 11.98
CA GLN A 204 -9.43 -15.54 11.02
C GLN A 204 -9.61 -16.31 9.72
N VAL A 205 -9.97 -15.63 8.65
CA VAL A 205 -10.14 -16.19 7.30
C VAL A 205 -9.07 -15.65 6.36
N GLU A 206 -8.55 -16.52 5.49
CA GLU A 206 -7.68 -16.10 4.40
C GLU A 206 -8.55 -15.59 3.24
N ILE A 207 -8.26 -14.41 2.76
CA ILE A 207 -8.91 -13.81 1.61
C ILE A 207 -7.89 -13.51 0.51
N THR A 208 -8.35 -13.53 -0.74
CA THR A 208 -7.59 -13.08 -1.90
C THR A 208 -8.04 -11.67 -2.26
N GLU A 209 -7.10 -10.72 -2.30
CA GLU A 209 -7.33 -9.39 -2.83
C GLU A 209 -6.70 -9.24 -4.21
N GLU A 210 -7.42 -8.61 -5.12
CA GLU A 210 -7.01 -8.40 -6.51
C GLU A 210 -7.35 -6.98 -6.92
N ASP A 211 -6.35 -6.21 -7.39
CA ASP A 211 -6.55 -4.93 -8.06
C ASP A 211 -6.39 -5.10 -9.56
N ARG A 212 -7.35 -4.64 -10.35
CA ARG A 212 -7.29 -4.55 -11.81
C ARG A 212 -7.08 -3.11 -12.22
N LEU A 213 -6.01 -2.88 -12.96
CA LEU A 213 -5.56 -1.57 -13.38
C LEU A 213 -5.95 -1.35 -14.84
N MET A 214 -6.71 -0.29 -15.11
CA MET A 214 -7.32 -0.08 -16.43
C MET A 214 -7.31 1.39 -16.82
N THR A 215 -7.55 1.66 -18.11
CA THR A 215 -7.71 3.02 -18.64
C THR A 215 -6.52 3.91 -18.31
N PHE A 216 -5.39 3.60 -18.96
CA PHE A 216 -4.16 4.36 -18.74
C PHE A 216 -4.21 5.68 -19.50
N ILE A 217 -3.91 6.77 -18.79
CA ILE A 217 -3.85 8.13 -19.33
C ILE A 217 -2.50 8.75 -18.96
N THR A 218 -1.91 9.45 -19.91
CA THR A 218 -0.64 10.16 -19.72
C THR A 218 -0.89 11.62 -19.35
N VAL A 219 -0.36 12.04 -18.21
CA VAL A 219 -0.37 13.43 -17.73
C VAL A 219 1.06 13.85 -17.44
N ASP A 220 1.52 14.95 -18.03
CA ASP A 220 2.89 15.48 -17.88
C ASP A 220 4.00 14.46 -18.18
N GLY A 221 3.70 13.49 -19.06
CA GLY A 221 4.62 12.42 -19.46
C GLY A 221 4.70 11.27 -18.47
N VAL A 222 3.76 11.19 -17.54
CA VAL A 222 3.56 10.05 -16.64
C VAL A 222 2.25 9.36 -16.99
N THR A 223 2.31 8.06 -17.23
CA THR A 223 1.15 7.23 -17.56
C THR A 223 0.71 6.46 -16.33
N THR A 224 -0.56 6.61 -15.92
CA THR A 224 -1.11 5.95 -14.73
C THR A 224 -2.49 5.36 -15.01
N PRO A 225 -2.92 4.33 -14.26
CA PRO A 225 -4.28 3.81 -14.38
C PRO A 225 -5.28 4.84 -13.82
N TRP A 226 -6.36 5.08 -14.56
CA TRP A 226 -7.45 5.96 -14.13
C TRP A 226 -8.65 5.20 -13.59
N ILE A 227 -8.72 3.91 -13.85
CA ILE A 227 -9.70 3.02 -13.24
C ILE A 227 -8.95 1.90 -12.51
N ILE A 228 -9.26 1.74 -11.22
CA ILE A 228 -8.76 0.65 -10.40
C ILE A 228 -9.96 -0.05 -9.78
N ASP A 229 -10.14 -1.32 -10.13
CA ASP A 229 -11.17 -2.19 -9.56
C ASP A 229 -10.56 -3.13 -8.53
N ARG A 230 -11.01 -3.06 -7.29
CA ARG A 230 -10.63 -4.03 -6.27
C ARG A 230 -11.66 -5.12 -6.12
N TYR A 231 -11.16 -6.35 -6.06
CA TYR A 231 -11.93 -7.56 -5.81
C TYR A 231 -11.45 -8.21 -4.51
N ILE A 232 -12.38 -8.81 -3.78
CA ILE A 232 -12.10 -9.68 -2.63
C ILE A 232 -12.78 -11.02 -2.92
N ASP A 233 -11.98 -12.11 -2.95
CA ASP A 233 -12.44 -13.46 -3.30
C ASP A 233 -13.30 -13.50 -4.59
N GLY A 234 -12.81 -12.76 -5.60
CA GLY A 234 -13.45 -12.66 -6.91
C GLY A 234 -14.70 -11.78 -6.98
N LYS A 235 -15.16 -11.21 -5.87
CA LYS A 235 -16.29 -10.27 -5.84
C LYS A 235 -15.80 -8.84 -5.88
N GLN A 236 -16.32 -8.01 -6.77
CA GLN A 236 -15.96 -6.60 -6.83
C GLN A 236 -16.35 -5.91 -5.52
N PHE A 237 -15.37 -5.25 -4.90
CA PHE A 237 -15.52 -4.57 -3.63
C PHE A 237 -15.64 -3.06 -3.79
N HIS A 238 -14.73 -2.46 -4.58
CA HIS A 238 -14.83 -1.04 -4.95
C HIS A 238 -14.19 -0.74 -6.30
N ARG A 239 -14.49 0.45 -6.82
CA ARG A 239 -13.87 1.08 -7.97
C ARG A 239 -13.39 2.47 -7.62
N ILE A 240 -12.16 2.78 -7.97
CA ILE A 240 -11.62 4.13 -8.06
C ILE A 240 -11.71 4.56 -9.54
N ASN A 241 -12.28 5.73 -9.79
CA ASN A 241 -12.32 6.34 -11.12
C ASN A 241 -11.80 7.76 -11.02
N TYR A 242 -10.54 7.96 -11.40
CA TYR A 242 -9.91 9.28 -11.42
C TYR A 242 -10.51 10.16 -12.51
N GLN A 243 -10.64 11.45 -12.20
CA GLN A 243 -11.05 12.51 -13.12
C GLN A 243 -9.89 13.50 -13.37
N SER A 244 -8.95 13.56 -12.44
CA SER A 244 -7.70 14.31 -12.60
C SER A 244 -6.62 13.74 -11.72
N VAL A 245 -5.38 13.81 -12.20
CA VAL A 245 -4.18 13.47 -11.43
C VAL A 245 -3.15 14.58 -11.67
N GLN A 246 -2.46 14.99 -10.61
CA GLN A 246 -1.38 15.97 -10.65
C GLN A 246 -0.20 15.43 -9.84
N TYR A 247 1.02 15.69 -10.28
CA TYR A 247 2.24 15.21 -9.64
C TYR A 247 3.09 16.34 -9.11
N ASN A 248 3.88 16.06 -8.07
CA ASN A 248 4.89 16.95 -7.50
C ASN A 248 4.34 18.35 -7.15
N GLN A 249 3.11 18.39 -6.62
CA GLN A 249 2.50 19.62 -6.14
C GLN A 249 3.07 20.01 -4.77
N ARG A 250 3.12 21.30 -4.48
CA ARG A 250 3.48 21.77 -3.15
C ARG A 250 2.30 21.54 -2.20
N PHE A 251 2.49 20.67 -1.23
CA PHE A 251 1.52 20.46 -0.17
C PHE A 251 1.74 21.46 0.99
N PRO A 252 0.68 21.86 1.70
CA PRO A 252 0.82 22.57 2.97
C PRO A 252 1.56 21.69 4.00
N ASP A 253 2.43 22.27 4.81
CA ASP A 253 3.26 21.53 5.78
C ASP A 253 2.42 20.72 6.78
N ASN A 254 1.18 21.16 7.06
CA ASN A 254 0.26 20.51 7.99
C ASN A 254 -0.80 19.64 7.31
N LEU A 255 -0.65 19.30 6.02
CA LEU A 255 -1.67 18.56 5.27
C LEU A 255 -2.02 17.21 5.94
N PHE A 256 -1.02 16.50 6.45
CA PHE A 256 -1.19 15.19 7.09
C PHE A 256 -1.35 15.27 8.61
N ALA A 257 -1.10 16.44 9.21
CA ALA A 257 -1.17 16.61 10.66
C ALA A 257 -2.62 16.46 11.18
N LYS A 258 -2.77 15.80 12.33
CA LYS A 258 -4.06 15.70 13.02
C LYS A 258 -4.47 17.09 13.52
N PRO A 259 -5.66 17.60 13.14
CA PRO A 259 -6.15 18.89 13.63
C PRO A 259 -6.38 18.87 15.13
N ALA A 260 -6.17 20.01 15.80
CA ALA A 260 -6.42 20.14 17.24
C ALA A 260 -7.91 19.96 17.59
N ASP A 261 -8.78 20.44 16.71
CA ASP A 261 -10.24 20.35 16.87
C ASP A 261 -10.95 20.30 15.51
N VAL A 262 -12.25 20.05 15.53
CA VAL A 262 -13.08 19.96 14.31
C VAL A 262 -13.15 21.29 13.55
N LYS A 263 -13.05 22.45 14.23
CA LYS A 263 -13.08 23.76 13.58
C LYS A 263 -11.82 24.05 12.78
N SER A 264 -10.72 23.36 13.10
CA SER A 264 -9.43 23.46 12.41
C SER A 264 -9.37 22.62 11.12
N ILE A 265 -10.41 21.84 10.81
CA ILE A 265 -10.51 21.06 9.57
C ILE A 265 -10.85 22.00 8.40
N LYS A 266 -9.90 22.20 7.51
CA LYS A 266 -10.07 22.99 6.28
C LYS A 266 -10.38 22.10 5.10
#